data_e021504ed490439b196fa3dea73d27fb
#
_entry.id   e021504ed490439b196fa3dea73d27fb
#
_cell.length_a   1.000
_cell.length_b   1.000
_cell.length_c   1.000
_cell.angle_alpha   90.00
_cell.angle_beta   90.00
_cell.angle_gamma   90.00
#
_symmetry.space_group_name_H-M   'P 1'
#
loop_
_entity.id
_entity.type
_entity.pdbx_description
1 polymer ?
#
loop_
_entity_poly.entity_id
_entity_poly.type
_entity_poly.pdbx_seq_one_letter_code
_entity_poly.pdbx_strand_id
1 'polypeptide(L)'
;AHPAAHGMIGNIWYDRASGVTTYNIEDPDHRLLTEGADVDADTEIDPTQRAATSDGRSPMAILTTTFSDELASLTAGKARIFGVSVKDRGAVSMAGHTGKAFWFSKAINQFVTSSYYYDDYPQWVVDWNARKIPESYANSAWELLHPIDTYLFGDHDDQEWEFVLGSYGRTFPHEFTTSKNPYFSTFLT
;
A
#
# COMPACT_ATOMS: atom_id res chain seq x y z
N ALA A 1 -18.42 12.74 0.04
CA ALA A 1 -17.99 14.02 0.60
C ALA A 1 -17.32 14.87 -0.49
N HIS A 2 -17.39 16.20 -0.37
CA HIS A 2 -16.81 17.11 -1.36
C HIS A 2 -15.37 17.46 -1.00
N PRO A 3 -14.41 17.49 -1.95
CA PRO A 3 -13.00 17.81 -1.67
C PRO A 3 -12.77 19.09 -0.84
N ALA A 4 -13.60 20.13 -1.05
CA ALA A 4 -13.53 21.35 -0.25
C ALA A 4 -13.80 21.15 1.25
N ALA A 5 -14.45 20.04 1.64
CA ALA A 5 -14.72 19.74 3.04
C ALA A 5 -13.63 18.89 3.69
N HIS A 6 -13.01 17.97 2.93
CA HIS A 6 -12.03 17.02 3.49
C HIS A 6 -10.60 17.24 3.00
N GLY A 7 -10.35 18.21 2.13
CA GLY A 7 -9.01 18.58 1.67
C GLY A 7 -8.37 17.67 0.60
N MET A 8 -8.91 16.49 0.39
CA MET A 8 -8.32 15.48 -0.51
C MET A 8 -8.85 15.65 -1.92
N ILE A 9 -8.09 16.29 -2.81
CA ILE A 9 -8.50 16.58 -4.20
C ILE A 9 -8.22 15.39 -5.14
N GLY A 10 -7.26 14.56 -4.81
CA GLY A 10 -6.83 13.42 -5.62
C GLY A 10 -5.78 12.60 -4.89
N ASN A 11 -5.14 11.67 -5.59
CA ASN A 11 -3.99 10.94 -5.06
C ASN A 11 -2.74 11.82 -5.02
N ILE A 12 -2.62 12.71 -5.98
CA ILE A 12 -1.58 13.73 -6.07
C ILE A 12 -2.19 15.07 -6.47
N TRP A 13 -1.57 16.15 -6.08
CA TRP A 13 -1.89 17.50 -6.56
C TRP A 13 -0.65 18.39 -6.59
N TYR A 14 -0.73 19.45 -7.34
CA TYR A 14 0.29 20.48 -7.35
C TYR A 14 -0.04 21.52 -6.27
N ASP A 15 0.82 21.63 -5.26
CA ASP A 15 0.71 22.68 -4.27
C ASP A 15 1.30 23.98 -4.82
N ARG A 16 0.45 24.98 -4.99
CA ARG A 16 0.86 26.29 -5.55
C ARG A 16 1.72 27.11 -4.59
N ALA A 17 1.61 26.86 -3.29
CA ALA A 17 2.38 27.60 -2.30
C ALA A 17 3.83 27.14 -2.25
N SER A 18 4.06 25.83 -2.23
CA SER A 18 5.40 25.25 -2.23
C SER A 18 5.99 25.05 -3.63
N GLY A 19 5.16 25.01 -4.69
CA GLY A 19 5.59 24.80 -6.06
C GLY A 19 5.93 23.33 -6.39
N VAL A 20 5.49 22.38 -5.56
CA VAL A 20 5.80 20.96 -5.72
C VAL A 20 4.54 20.10 -5.89
N THR A 21 4.72 18.92 -6.48
CA THR A 21 3.69 17.91 -6.48
C THR A 21 3.70 17.19 -5.14
N THR A 22 2.53 17.08 -4.51
CA THR A 22 2.36 16.47 -3.19
C THR A 22 1.55 15.18 -3.34
N TYR A 23 2.00 14.13 -2.70
CA TYR A 23 1.24 12.90 -2.54
C TYR A 23 0.29 13.02 -1.34
N ASN A 24 -0.92 12.52 -1.48
CA ASN A 24 -2.06 12.89 -0.62
C ASN A 24 -1.94 12.56 0.88
N ILE A 25 -1.06 11.64 1.25
CA ILE A 25 -0.79 11.28 2.65
C ILE A 25 0.68 11.45 3.02
N GLU A 26 1.44 12.11 2.14
CA GLU A 26 2.83 12.44 2.39
C GLU A 26 2.95 13.42 3.56
N ASP A 27 3.89 13.14 4.45
CA ASP A 27 4.17 13.97 5.61
C ASP A 27 5.64 13.82 6.04
N PRO A 28 6.51 14.76 5.66
CA PRO A 28 7.94 14.67 5.97
C PRO A 28 8.27 14.68 7.47
N ASP A 29 7.34 15.13 8.32
CA ASP A 29 7.53 15.17 9.77
C ASP A 29 7.30 13.78 10.44
N HIS A 30 6.68 12.83 9.71
CA HIS A 30 6.31 11.53 10.25
C HIS A 30 6.88 10.37 9.41
N ARG A 31 8.18 10.12 9.55
CA ARG A 31 8.93 9.12 8.79
C ARG A 31 8.45 7.69 9.02
N LEU A 32 8.76 6.82 8.06
CA LEU A 32 8.63 5.37 8.26
C LEU A 32 9.55 4.91 9.40
N LEU A 33 9.08 3.93 10.18
CA LEU A 33 9.89 3.34 11.27
C LEU A 33 11.01 2.43 10.75
N THR A 34 10.95 2.01 9.48
CA THR A 34 11.97 1.17 8.85
C THR A 34 12.60 1.94 7.70
N GLU A 35 13.92 2.12 7.77
CA GLU A 35 14.71 2.71 6.69
C GLU A 35 14.66 1.83 5.44
N GLY A 36 14.57 2.44 4.26
CA GLY A 36 14.49 1.74 2.98
C GLY A 36 13.14 1.08 2.69
N ALA A 37 12.13 1.32 3.52
CA ALA A 37 10.78 0.76 3.32
C ALA A 37 9.89 1.61 2.41
N ASP A 38 10.36 2.74 1.94
CA ASP A 38 9.62 3.60 1.02
C ASP A 38 9.52 2.97 -0.38
N VAL A 39 8.70 3.58 -1.19
CA VAL A 39 8.44 3.16 -2.57
C VAL A 39 9.73 3.14 -3.38
N ASP A 40 10.02 1.99 -3.98
CA ASP A 40 11.05 1.88 -5.00
C ASP A 40 10.49 2.42 -6.33
N ALA A 41 10.95 3.59 -6.72
CA ALA A 41 10.48 4.29 -7.92
C ALA A 41 10.72 3.52 -9.22
N ASP A 42 11.70 2.61 -9.25
CA ASP A 42 12.04 1.83 -10.45
C ASP A 42 11.09 0.65 -10.66
N THR A 43 10.52 0.13 -9.56
CA THR A 43 9.65 -1.06 -9.59
C THR A 43 8.19 -0.79 -9.23
N GLU A 44 7.86 0.39 -8.69
CA GLU A 44 6.48 0.77 -8.39
C GLU A 44 5.72 1.12 -9.67
N ILE A 45 4.62 0.42 -9.89
CA ILE A 45 3.75 0.62 -11.06
C ILE A 45 2.74 1.76 -10.88
N ASP A 46 2.44 2.16 -9.63
CA ASP A 46 1.51 3.26 -9.36
C ASP A 46 2.22 4.62 -9.49
N PRO A 47 1.92 5.38 -10.57
CA PRO A 47 2.59 6.66 -10.80
C PRO A 47 2.29 7.68 -9.70
N THR A 48 1.21 7.51 -8.95
CA THR A 48 0.86 8.43 -7.86
C THR A 48 1.72 8.19 -6.61
N GLN A 49 2.03 6.94 -6.28
CA GLN A 49 2.98 6.64 -5.20
C GLN A 49 4.40 7.08 -5.54
N ARG A 50 4.82 6.92 -6.81
CA ARG A 50 6.13 7.42 -7.29
C ARG A 50 6.30 8.94 -7.19
N ALA A 51 5.19 9.68 -7.11
CA ALA A 51 5.22 11.14 -7.00
C ALA A 51 5.52 11.64 -5.57
N ALA A 52 5.53 10.76 -4.56
CA ALA A 52 5.91 11.13 -3.20
C ALA A 52 7.37 11.60 -3.16
N THR A 53 7.64 12.67 -2.44
CA THR A 53 8.96 13.31 -2.31
C THR A 53 9.63 12.99 -0.97
N SER A 54 8.87 12.42 -0.03
CA SER A 54 9.38 11.94 1.27
C SER A 54 8.80 10.55 1.60
N ASP A 55 9.47 9.84 2.50
CA ASP A 55 9.05 8.55 3.01
C ASP A 55 7.97 8.65 4.11
N GLY A 56 7.72 9.85 4.63
CA GLY A 56 6.78 10.07 5.72
C GLY A 56 5.31 9.95 5.30
N ARG A 57 4.49 9.43 6.19
CA ARG A 57 3.04 9.22 5.96
C ARG A 57 2.23 9.55 7.21
N SER A 58 1.16 10.34 7.02
CA SER A 58 0.18 10.62 8.06
C SER A 58 -1.18 11.00 7.48
N PRO A 59 -2.25 11.07 8.30
CA PRO A 59 -3.56 11.56 7.87
C PRO A 59 -3.69 13.10 7.90
N MET A 60 -2.63 13.86 8.16
CA MET A 60 -2.70 15.30 8.41
C MET A 60 -3.28 16.13 7.26
N ALA A 61 -3.19 15.64 6.02
CA ALA A 61 -3.83 16.28 4.87
C ALA A 61 -5.36 16.06 4.81
N ILE A 62 -5.91 15.17 5.63
CA ILE A 62 -7.37 14.93 5.74
C ILE A 62 -7.94 15.96 6.72
N LEU A 63 -8.65 16.97 6.20
CA LEU A 63 -9.14 18.12 7.00
C LEU A 63 -10.46 17.86 7.74
N THR A 64 -10.97 16.63 7.71
CA THR A 64 -12.21 16.23 8.38
C THR A 64 -12.02 14.92 9.11
N THR A 65 -12.95 14.60 10.00
CA THR A 65 -12.99 13.29 10.64
C THR A 65 -13.27 12.17 9.64
N THR A 66 -12.70 11.01 9.89
CA THR A 66 -12.99 9.77 9.19
C THR A 66 -14.01 8.93 9.96
N PHE A 67 -14.53 7.85 9.37
CA PHE A 67 -15.36 6.87 10.09
C PHE A 67 -14.67 6.39 11.38
N SER A 68 -13.37 6.17 11.33
CA SER A 68 -12.58 5.71 12.47
C SER A 68 -12.47 6.76 13.57
N ASP A 69 -12.34 8.01 13.20
CA ASP A 69 -12.30 9.12 14.16
C ASP A 69 -13.66 9.28 14.86
N GLU A 70 -14.76 9.15 14.11
CA GLU A 70 -16.11 9.18 14.70
C GLU A 70 -16.35 7.99 15.63
N LEU A 71 -15.88 6.79 15.28
CA LEU A 71 -15.97 5.62 16.14
C LEU A 71 -15.14 5.79 17.42
N ALA A 72 -13.95 6.36 17.33
CA ALA A 72 -13.12 6.67 18.48
C ALA A 72 -13.82 7.68 19.41
N SER A 73 -14.40 8.74 18.84
CA SER A 73 -15.17 9.75 19.57
C SER A 73 -16.39 9.13 20.27
N LEU A 74 -17.20 8.37 19.52
CA LEU A 74 -18.40 7.72 20.05
C LEU A 74 -18.10 6.76 21.20
N THR A 75 -16.98 6.09 21.16
CA THR A 75 -16.55 5.12 22.17
C THR A 75 -15.66 5.74 23.25
N ALA A 76 -15.48 7.06 23.25
CA ALA A 76 -14.57 7.77 24.15
C ALA A 76 -13.14 7.16 24.16
N GLY A 77 -12.63 6.80 23.00
CA GLY A 77 -11.30 6.23 22.80
C GLY A 77 -11.17 4.74 23.19
N LYS A 78 -12.25 4.06 23.53
CA LYS A 78 -12.21 2.64 23.91
C LYS A 78 -12.11 1.68 22.72
N ALA A 79 -12.53 2.09 21.53
CA ALA A 79 -12.40 1.29 20.33
C ALA A 79 -10.93 1.09 19.97
N ARG A 80 -10.58 -0.14 19.58
CA ARG A 80 -9.28 -0.46 18.99
C ARG A 80 -9.43 -0.42 17.48
N ILE A 81 -8.79 0.55 16.83
CA ILE A 81 -8.97 0.86 15.43
C ILE A 81 -7.66 0.62 14.70
N PHE A 82 -7.70 -0.24 13.69
CA PHE A 82 -6.55 -0.55 12.84
C PHE A 82 -6.95 -0.44 11.36
N GLY A 83 -6.22 0.36 10.60
CA GLY A 83 -6.27 0.39 9.14
C GLY A 83 -5.13 -0.46 8.58
N VAL A 84 -5.46 -1.53 7.86
CA VAL A 84 -4.47 -2.40 7.23
C VAL A 84 -4.76 -2.51 5.75
N SER A 85 -3.78 -2.25 4.91
CA SER A 85 -3.93 -2.32 3.46
C SER A 85 -2.60 -2.62 2.79
N VAL A 86 -2.65 -3.08 1.53
CA VAL A 86 -1.45 -3.14 0.69
C VAL A 86 -0.90 -1.74 0.43
N LYS A 87 -1.78 -0.77 0.11
CA LYS A 87 -1.37 0.61 -0.14
C LYS A 87 -1.48 1.48 1.11
N ASP A 88 -0.45 2.32 1.31
CA ASP A 88 -0.34 3.30 2.38
C ASP A 88 -1.59 4.19 2.53
N ARG A 89 -2.06 4.81 1.43
CA ARG A 89 -3.23 5.69 1.46
C ARG A 89 -4.52 4.98 1.88
N GLY A 90 -4.66 3.71 1.55
CA GLY A 90 -5.78 2.89 2.01
C GLY A 90 -5.74 2.71 3.53
N ALA A 91 -4.59 2.30 4.06
CA ALA A 91 -4.40 2.11 5.49
C ALA A 91 -4.58 3.42 6.28
N VAL A 92 -3.92 4.49 5.83
CA VAL A 92 -3.97 5.81 6.48
C VAL A 92 -5.37 6.40 6.47
N SER A 93 -6.06 6.40 5.31
CA SER A 93 -7.42 6.94 5.22
C SER A 93 -8.44 6.16 6.04
N MET A 94 -8.27 4.84 6.16
CA MET A 94 -9.15 3.99 6.97
C MET A 94 -8.87 4.12 8.47
N ALA A 95 -7.60 4.25 8.87
CA ALA A 95 -7.24 4.47 10.27
C ALA A 95 -7.65 5.85 10.78
N GLY A 96 -7.60 6.87 9.91
CA GLY A 96 -7.85 8.25 10.27
C GLY A 96 -6.80 8.81 11.22
N HIS A 97 -7.18 9.85 11.96
CA HIS A 97 -6.26 10.55 12.87
C HIS A 97 -6.07 9.81 14.21
N THR A 98 -7.01 8.99 14.60
CA THR A 98 -7.04 8.36 15.94
C THR A 98 -6.76 6.87 15.92
N GLY A 99 -6.89 6.21 14.78
CA GLY A 99 -6.57 4.80 14.61
C GLY A 99 -5.07 4.54 14.46
N LYS A 100 -4.71 3.32 14.10
CA LYS A 100 -3.34 2.87 13.82
C LYS A 100 -3.30 2.29 12.43
N ALA A 101 -2.36 2.72 11.59
CA ALA A 101 -2.24 2.27 10.20
C ALA A 101 -1.02 1.39 9.98
N PHE A 102 -1.21 0.34 9.19
CA PHE A 102 -0.14 -0.51 8.69
C PHE A 102 -0.36 -0.78 7.20
N TRP A 103 0.70 -0.72 6.41
CA TRP A 103 0.64 -1.03 4.98
C TRP A 103 1.84 -1.85 4.56
N PHE A 104 1.70 -2.53 3.44
CA PHE A 104 2.73 -3.42 2.95
C PHE A 104 3.77 -2.64 2.13
N SER A 105 5.03 -2.69 2.55
CA SER A 105 6.16 -2.21 1.77
C SER A 105 6.63 -3.29 0.80
N LYS A 106 6.47 -3.03 -0.48
CA LYS A 106 6.96 -3.91 -1.55
C LYS A 106 8.48 -3.90 -1.65
N ALA A 107 9.13 -2.82 -1.23
CA ALA A 107 10.59 -2.68 -1.24
C ALA A 107 11.27 -3.67 -0.29
N ILE A 108 10.67 -3.94 0.86
CA ILE A 108 11.25 -4.81 1.90
C ILE A 108 10.40 -6.04 2.26
N ASN A 109 9.27 -6.27 1.56
CA ASN A 109 8.35 -7.40 1.81
C ASN A 109 7.80 -7.47 3.24
N GLN A 110 7.49 -6.33 3.86
CA GLN A 110 7.04 -6.25 5.24
C GLN A 110 5.90 -5.27 5.42
N PHE A 111 5.09 -5.46 6.46
CA PHE A 111 4.17 -4.43 6.92
C PHE A 111 4.93 -3.36 7.69
N VAL A 112 4.65 -2.10 7.35
CA VAL A 112 5.30 -0.92 7.91
C VAL A 112 4.28 0.08 8.43
N THR A 113 4.75 1.03 9.22
CA THR A 113 3.99 2.17 9.72
C THR A 113 4.91 3.40 9.82
N SER A 114 4.35 4.54 10.17
CA SER A 114 5.11 5.78 10.37
C SER A 114 5.14 6.21 11.84
N SER A 115 6.01 7.16 12.13
CA SER A 115 6.14 7.76 13.47
C SER A 115 4.90 8.56 13.91
N TYR A 116 3.93 8.81 13.02
CA TYR A 116 2.62 9.34 13.39
C TYR A 116 1.84 8.36 14.27
N TYR A 117 1.94 7.07 13.97
CA TYR A 117 1.14 6.04 14.62
C TYR A 117 1.84 5.37 15.79
N TYR A 118 3.16 5.22 15.73
CA TYR A 118 3.96 4.52 16.73
C TYR A 118 5.38 5.07 16.80
N ASP A 119 5.97 5.03 17.98
CA ASP A 119 7.41 5.28 18.16
C ASP A 119 8.23 4.04 17.80
N ASP A 120 7.71 2.84 18.13
CA ASP A 120 8.30 1.53 17.84
C ASP A 120 7.22 0.56 17.35
N TYR A 121 7.64 -0.47 16.59
CA TYR A 121 6.69 -1.49 16.15
C TYR A 121 6.10 -2.28 17.31
N PRO A 122 4.77 -2.49 17.36
CA PRO A 122 4.17 -3.46 18.26
C PRO A 122 4.73 -4.87 18.02
N GLN A 123 4.94 -5.64 19.08
CA GLN A 123 5.55 -6.97 19.00
C GLN A 123 4.84 -7.89 17.99
N TRP A 124 3.51 -7.83 17.91
CA TRP A 124 2.76 -8.67 16.97
C TRP A 124 3.07 -8.35 15.49
N VAL A 125 3.45 -7.11 15.15
CA VAL A 125 3.90 -6.73 13.79
C VAL A 125 5.30 -7.28 13.54
N VAL A 126 6.19 -7.16 14.52
CA VAL A 126 7.55 -7.75 14.46
C VAL A 126 7.47 -9.26 14.23
N ASP A 127 6.62 -9.96 15.00
CA ASP A 127 6.41 -11.40 14.89
C ASP A 127 5.81 -11.79 13.54
N TRP A 128 4.88 -10.99 13.02
CA TRP A 128 4.31 -11.22 11.69
C TRP A 128 5.33 -11.05 10.58
N ASN A 129 6.09 -9.96 10.59
CA ASN A 129 7.12 -9.68 9.59
C ASN A 129 8.25 -10.73 9.63
N ALA A 130 8.59 -11.23 10.82
CA ALA A 130 9.58 -12.29 10.99
C ALA A 130 9.17 -13.61 10.31
N ARG A 131 7.89 -13.84 10.02
CA ARG A 131 7.40 -15.04 9.32
C ARG A 131 7.74 -15.05 7.84
N LYS A 132 8.08 -13.90 7.25
CA LYS A 132 8.47 -13.74 5.84
C LYS A 132 7.50 -14.43 4.88
N ILE A 133 6.21 -14.21 5.10
CA ILE A 133 5.13 -14.85 4.31
C ILE A 133 5.32 -14.65 2.79
N PRO A 134 5.65 -13.44 2.28
CA PRO A 134 5.86 -13.25 0.85
C PRO A 134 6.91 -14.19 0.25
N GLU A 135 8.03 -14.37 0.95
CA GLU A 135 9.12 -15.23 0.46
C GLU A 135 8.72 -16.71 0.34
N SER A 136 7.68 -17.15 1.06
CA SER A 136 7.17 -18.52 0.95
C SER A 136 6.53 -18.82 -0.41
N TYR A 137 6.15 -17.79 -1.16
CA TYR A 137 5.64 -17.93 -2.52
C TYR A 137 6.72 -17.96 -3.59
N ALA A 138 7.98 -17.65 -3.25
CA ALA A 138 9.07 -17.73 -4.21
C ALA A 138 9.20 -19.13 -4.81
N ASN A 139 9.39 -19.20 -6.14
CA ASN A 139 9.47 -20.43 -6.93
C ASN A 139 8.20 -21.30 -6.88
N SER A 140 7.04 -20.73 -6.58
CA SER A 140 5.73 -21.32 -6.80
C SER A 140 5.06 -20.70 -8.04
N ALA A 141 3.81 -21.04 -8.30
CA ALA A 141 3.04 -20.43 -9.38
C ALA A 141 1.64 -20.00 -8.89
N TRP A 142 1.14 -18.96 -9.51
CA TRP A 142 -0.28 -18.64 -9.44
C TRP A 142 -0.97 -19.34 -10.60
N GLU A 143 -1.74 -20.34 -10.28
CA GLU A 143 -2.44 -21.20 -11.23
C GLU A 143 -3.93 -20.86 -11.29
N LEU A 144 -4.57 -21.22 -12.39
CA LEU A 144 -6.03 -21.15 -12.49
C LEU A 144 -6.66 -22.11 -11.47
N LEU A 145 -7.74 -21.68 -10.82
CA LEU A 145 -8.50 -22.51 -9.87
C LEU A 145 -9.27 -23.64 -10.57
N HIS A 146 -9.70 -23.41 -11.80
CA HIS A 146 -10.48 -24.35 -12.62
C HIS A 146 -9.82 -24.52 -14.01
N PRO A 147 -10.19 -25.57 -14.78
CA PRO A 147 -9.76 -25.71 -16.17
C PRO A 147 -10.11 -24.48 -17.01
N ILE A 148 -9.20 -24.07 -17.89
CA ILE A 148 -9.29 -22.80 -18.64
C ILE A 148 -10.59 -22.70 -19.48
N ASP A 149 -11.09 -23.81 -19.98
CA ASP A 149 -12.33 -23.91 -20.76
C ASP A 149 -13.61 -23.62 -19.96
N THR A 150 -13.50 -23.56 -18.63
CA THR A 150 -14.61 -23.17 -17.74
C THR A 150 -14.73 -21.67 -17.51
N TYR A 151 -13.70 -20.90 -17.89
CA TYR A 151 -13.73 -19.44 -17.76
C TYR A 151 -14.33 -18.79 -18.98
N LEU A 152 -15.15 -17.77 -18.75
CA LEU A 152 -15.65 -16.93 -19.81
C LEU A 152 -14.45 -16.22 -20.47
N PHE A 153 -14.27 -16.38 -21.77
CA PHE A 153 -13.13 -15.87 -22.53
C PHE A 153 -11.75 -16.50 -22.18
N GLY A 154 -11.73 -17.71 -21.61
CA GLY A 154 -10.48 -18.39 -21.26
C GLY A 154 -9.55 -18.69 -22.45
N ASP A 155 -10.10 -18.75 -23.67
CA ASP A 155 -9.36 -18.88 -24.94
C ASP A 155 -8.75 -17.53 -25.43
N HIS A 156 -8.99 -16.44 -24.73
CA HIS A 156 -8.50 -15.08 -25.02
C HIS A 156 -7.61 -14.53 -23.90
N ASP A 157 -6.82 -15.37 -23.23
CA ASP A 157 -6.01 -15.01 -22.07
C ASP A 157 -4.83 -14.06 -22.43
N ASP A 158 -4.21 -14.19 -23.61
CA ASP A 158 -3.08 -13.34 -24.03
C ASP A 158 -3.56 -12.09 -24.78
N GLN A 159 -3.80 -11.01 -24.07
CA GLN A 159 -4.27 -9.76 -24.65
C GLN A 159 -3.19 -8.67 -24.64
N GLU A 160 -3.07 -7.91 -25.75
CA GLU A 160 -2.04 -6.87 -25.87
C GLU A 160 -2.20 -5.70 -24.89
N TRP A 161 -3.42 -5.45 -24.42
CA TRP A 161 -3.69 -4.39 -23.42
C TRP A 161 -3.39 -4.80 -21.98
N GLU A 162 -3.12 -6.08 -21.72
CA GLU A 162 -2.76 -6.56 -20.39
C GLU A 162 -1.36 -6.11 -20.02
N PHE A 163 -1.21 -5.74 -18.75
CA PHE A 163 0.04 -5.24 -18.25
C PHE A 163 1.04 -6.37 -18.01
N VAL A 164 2.21 -6.26 -18.62
CA VAL A 164 3.31 -7.21 -18.41
C VAL A 164 4.26 -6.65 -17.35
N LEU A 165 4.42 -7.37 -16.26
CA LEU A 165 5.31 -7.00 -15.16
C LEU A 165 6.59 -7.84 -15.20
N GLY A 166 7.63 -7.30 -15.81
CA GLY A 166 8.91 -7.99 -15.94
C GLY A 166 8.77 -9.33 -16.68
N SER A 167 9.17 -10.43 -16.04
CA SER A 167 9.16 -11.78 -16.61
C SER A 167 7.87 -12.57 -16.35
N TYR A 168 6.86 -11.97 -15.68
CA TYR A 168 5.67 -12.72 -15.27
C TYR A 168 4.67 -13.02 -16.38
N GLY A 169 4.77 -12.35 -17.53
CA GLY A 169 3.90 -12.61 -18.67
C GLY A 169 2.45 -12.15 -18.47
N ARG A 170 1.56 -12.57 -19.39
CA ARG A 170 0.13 -12.27 -19.38
C ARG A 170 -0.74 -13.50 -19.12
N THR A 171 -0.23 -14.68 -19.45
CA THR A 171 -1.01 -15.92 -19.43
C THR A 171 -0.73 -16.77 -18.21
N PHE A 172 -1.71 -17.54 -17.77
CA PHE A 172 -1.54 -18.51 -16.72
C PHE A 172 -0.80 -19.78 -17.19
N PRO A 173 -0.03 -20.44 -16.31
CA PRO A 173 0.29 -20.03 -14.94
C PRO A 173 1.28 -18.89 -14.87
N HIS A 174 1.13 -18.01 -13.87
CA HIS A 174 2.14 -17.01 -13.58
C HIS A 174 3.16 -17.59 -12.59
N GLU A 175 4.33 -17.92 -13.07
CA GLU A 175 5.38 -18.49 -12.23
C GLU A 175 6.04 -17.39 -11.38
N PHE A 176 5.96 -17.52 -10.07
CA PHE A 176 6.71 -16.68 -9.16
C PHE A 176 8.20 -17.05 -9.24
N THR A 177 9.00 -16.08 -9.60
CA THR A 177 10.44 -16.19 -9.61
C THR A 177 11.00 -16.13 -8.18
N THR A 178 12.29 -15.92 -8.04
CA THR A 178 12.88 -15.73 -6.71
C THR A 178 12.42 -14.42 -6.08
N SER A 179 12.39 -14.34 -4.75
CA SER A 179 12.12 -13.10 -4.02
C SER A 179 13.14 -11.97 -4.27
N LYS A 180 14.22 -12.27 -5.01
CA LYS A 180 15.22 -11.28 -5.49
C LYS A 180 14.81 -10.58 -6.79
N ASN A 181 13.76 -11.07 -7.47
CA ASN A 181 13.22 -10.36 -8.63
C ASN A 181 12.65 -9.01 -8.17
N PRO A 182 13.03 -7.88 -8.79
CA PRO A 182 12.59 -6.56 -8.34
C PRO A 182 11.07 -6.36 -8.39
N TYR A 183 10.37 -7.10 -9.25
CA TYR A 183 8.92 -7.04 -9.37
C TYR A 183 8.17 -8.11 -8.54
N PHE A 184 8.90 -8.96 -7.79
CA PHE A 184 8.29 -10.06 -7.03
C PHE A 184 7.16 -9.58 -6.11
N SER A 185 7.44 -8.61 -5.25
CA SER A 185 6.45 -8.06 -4.34
C SER A 185 5.29 -7.38 -5.05
N THR A 186 5.59 -6.63 -6.12
CA THR A 186 4.55 -5.92 -6.88
C THR A 186 3.60 -6.90 -7.57
N PHE A 187 4.11 -8.01 -8.07
CA PHE A 187 3.29 -9.04 -8.70
C PHE A 187 2.47 -9.81 -7.66
N LEU A 188 3.05 -10.06 -6.48
CA LEU A 188 2.38 -10.81 -5.40
C LEU A 188 1.24 -10.01 -4.74
N THR A 189 1.25 -8.68 -4.77
CA THR A 189 0.27 -7.79 -4.13
C THR A 189 -0.78 -7.23 -5.08
#